data_3dc8065fd416d3b0be1fac98e4afe90f
#
_entry.id   3dc8065fd416d3b0be1fac98e4afe90f
#
_cell.length_a   1.000
_cell.length_b   1.000
_cell.length_c   1.000
_cell.angle_alpha   90.00
_cell.angle_beta   90.00
_cell.angle_gamma   90.00
#
_symmetry.space_group_name_H-M   'P 1'
#
loop_
_entity.id
_entity.type
_entity.pdbx_description
1 polymer ?
#
loop_
_entity_poly.entity_id
_entity_poly.type
_entity_poly.pdbx_seq_one_letter_code
_entity_poly.pdbx_strand_id
1 'polypeptide(L)'
;MASGWRALGCGLMLAAGPALATTAPIDGGRFGTVQLTEPEGDVRGLVMLFSDHGADAKLDDAAAARLAANGALVIEVDTDTYFANLAADTEKCLNLGGDIEGLSRQLQHDRAYTTYRSPILAGVGVGGTLAEVALSQVPSATYAGAVSLDPAIAIPTQKALCPGTGASAVPGGFSYGAFPDLQGFWSVGLTGAATKPMRDHLAQLAKDGTALDLADLPGKAPSGDALAELALARLDRPEADASGLEALPLVELPVDKPSKLMAIVISGDGGWRDLDKTIAENLQADGVPTVGWDSLRYFWSRKTPEETAKALALIMKAYMAKWHATKVALIGYSFGADVMPFAYNRLPADLRSHVASMALLGFAQNADFEITVSGWLGAATSEDALPIKPEIAKVPPALIQCFYGEDEDDTMCPALAASGVEQIKTTGGHHFDGDYDKLAKRILDGLRKRAG
;
A
#
# COMPACT_ATOMS: atom_id res chain seq x y z
N MET A 1 77.25 -22.33 -3.70
CA MET A 1 76.57 -22.31 -2.43
C MET A 1 75.80 -21.00 -2.31
N ALA A 2 74.51 -21.01 -2.52
CA ALA A 2 73.63 -19.84 -2.36
C ALA A 2 72.31 -20.38 -1.82
N SER A 3 72.14 -20.17 -0.50
CA SER A 3 70.92 -20.56 0.22
C SER A 3 69.82 -19.51 0.02
N GLY A 4 68.71 -19.94 -0.56
CA GLY A 4 67.49 -19.10 -0.72
C GLY A 4 66.63 -19.20 0.52
N TRP A 5 66.29 -18.05 1.10
CA TRP A 5 65.30 -17.93 2.16
C TRP A 5 63.91 -17.71 1.49
N ARG A 6 63.02 -18.64 1.75
CA ARG A 6 61.60 -18.47 1.45
C ARG A 6 60.92 -17.78 2.65
N ALA A 7 60.43 -16.57 2.45
CA ALA A 7 59.53 -15.91 3.39
C ALA A 7 58.11 -16.49 3.24
N LEU A 8 57.59 -17.14 4.28
CA LEU A 8 56.17 -17.46 4.39
C LEU A 8 55.44 -16.18 4.80
N GLY A 9 54.67 -15.62 3.87
CA GLY A 9 53.68 -14.57 4.17
C GLY A 9 52.47 -15.21 4.84
N CYS A 10 52.29 -14.97 6.15
CA CYS A 10 51.09 -15.30 6.88
C CYS A 10 50.04 -14.23 6.54
N GLY A 11 49.14 -14.51 5.61
CA GLY A 11 47.96 -13.65 5.34
C GLY A 11 47.02 -13.77 6.53
N LEU A 12 46.89 -12.70 7.31
CA LEU A 12 45.77 -12.51 8.24
C LEU A 12 44.49 -12.39 7.41
N MET A 13 43.66 -13.42 7.35
CA MET A 13 42.26 -13.28 6.98
C MET A 13 41.55 -12.59 8.15
N LEU A 14 41.30 -11.32 8.04
CA LEU A 14 40.31 -10.64 8.87
C LEU A 14 38.94 -11.25 8.52
N ALA A 15 38.46 -12.13 9.38
CA ALA A 15 37.06 -12.52 9.35
C ALA A 15 36.23 -11.22 9.64
N ALA A 16 35.55 -10.72 8.65
CA ALA A 16 34.53 -9.71 8.89
C ALA A 16 33.50 -10.36 9.83
N GLY A 17 33.44 -9.91 11.07
CA GLY A 17 32.37 -10.28 11.99
C GLY A 17 31.03 -9.81 11.37
N PRO A 18 29.91 -10.43 11.75
CA PRO A 18 28.62 -9.90 11.33
C PRO A 18 28.55 -8.44 11.78
N ALA A 19 28.37 -7.54 10.82
CA ALA A 19 28.10 -6.16 11.12
C ALA A 19 26.77 -6.12 11.90
N LEU A 20 26.61 -5.24 12.85
CA LEU A 20 25.42 -5.13 13.69
C LEU A 20 24.49 -4.12 13.06
N ALA A 21 23.19 -4.43 12.99
CA ALA A 21 22.16 -3.48 12.60
C ALA A 21 22.31 -2.17 13.37
N THR A 22 22.16 -1.03 12.69
CA THR A 22 22.38 0.27 13.29
C THR A 22 21.06 0.81 13.81
N THR A 23 20.99 1.11 15.11
CA THR A 23 19.83 1.74 15.73
C THR A 23 20.10 3.22 16.03
N ALA A 24 19.18 4.11 15.66
CA ALA A 24 19.28 5.54 15.91
C ALA A 24 17.90 6.14 16.23
N PRO A 25 17.84 7.14 17.15
CA PRO A 25 16.61 7.90 17.37
C PRO A 25 16.35 8.86 16.19
N ILE A 26 15.09 8.96 15.78
CA ILE A 26 14.62 9.91 14.78
C ILE A 26 13.33 10.60 15.25
N ASP A 27 13.00 11.72 14.62
CA ASP A 27 11.70 12.38 14.82
C ASP A 27 10.61 11.59 14.09
N GLY A 28 9.64 11.07 14.85
CA GLY A 28 8.49 10.35 14.35
C GLY A 28 7.21 11.19 14.26
N GLY A 29 7.31 12.53 14.32
CA GLY A 29 6.13 13.41 14.35
C GLY A 29 5.26 13.17 15.58
N ARG A 30 3.99 12.81 15.39
CA ARG A 30 3.07 12.53 16.51
C ARG A 30 3.47 11.33 17.35
N PHE A 31 4.28 10.41 16.83
CA PHE A 31 4.85 9.32 17.63
C PHE A 31 5.90 9.82 18.65
N GLY A 32 6.38 11.06 18.50
CA GLY A 32 7.53 11.57 19.26
C GLY A 32 8.85 11.03 18.71
N THR A 33 9.83 10.84 19.57
CA THR A 33 11.09 10.21 19.18
C THR A 33 10.90 8.70 19.06
N VAL A 34 11.14 8.15 17.88
CA VAL A 34 11.10 6.71 17.62
C VAL A 34 12.52 6.16 17.42
N GLN A 35 12.73 4.87 17.70
CA GLN A 35 13.99 4.21 17.41
C GLN A 35 13.89 3.56 16.02
N LEU A 36 14.87 3.86 15.17
CA LEU A 36 14.96 3.27 13.84
C LEU A 36 16.12 2.28 13.82
N THR A 37 15.81 1.01 13.51
CA THR A 37 16.81 -0.02 13.32
C THR A 37 16.87 -0.41 11.84
N GLU A 38 18.03 -0.13 11.21
CA GLU A 38 18.24 -0.37 9.79
C GLU A 38 18.88 -1.75 9.55
N PRO A 39 18.42 -2.51 8.55
CA PRO A 39 19.04 -3.77 8.18
C PRO A 39 20.35 -3.54 7.43
N GLU A 40 21.21 -4.53 7.41
CA GLU A 40 22.34 -4.56 6.50
C GLU A 40 21.90 -5.10 5.13
N GLY A 41 22.20 -4.37 4.07
CA GLY A 41 21.86 -4.77 2.72
C GLY A 41 20.43 -4.40 2.30
N ASP A 42 19.86 -5.20 1.42
CA ASP A 42 18.58 -4.91 0.81
C ASP A 42 17.40 -4.99 1.79
N VAL A 43 16.56 -3.95 1.79
CA VAL A 43 15.34 -3.92 2.61
C VAL A 43 14.29 -4.84 2.00
N ARG A 44 13.83 -5.82 2.78
CA ARG A 44 12.78 -6.77 2.41
C ARG A 44 11.39 -6.28 2.78
N GLY A 45 11.28 -5.45 3.82
CA GLY A 45 10.01 -4.89 4.28
C GLY A 45 10.24 -3.86 5.38
N LEU A 46 9.16 -3.19 5.77
CA LEU A 46 9.13 -2.24 6.87
C LEU A 46 8.21 -2.78 7.97
N VAL A 47 8.67 -2.75 9.21
CA VAL A 47 7.91 -3.17 10.38
C VAL A 47 7.84 -2.02 11.38
N MET A 48 6.64 -1.63 11.80
CA MET A 48 6.43 -0.69 12.91
C MET A 48 6.07 -1.51 14.15
N LEU A 49 6.93 -1.44 15.17
CA LEU A 49 6.74 -2.11 16.46
C LEU A 49 6.15 -1.15 17.48
N PHE A 50 4.97 -1.46 17.98
CA PHE A 50 4.31 -0.72 19.05
C PHE A 50 4.57 -1.44 20.38
N SER A 51 5.13 -0.71 21.36
CA SER A 51 5.32 -1.25 22.70
C SER A 51 3.98 -1.61 23.37
N ASP A 52 4.02 -2.42 24.43
CA ASP A 52 2.86 -2.54 25.33
C ASP A 52 2.65 -1.22 26.10
N HIS A 53 1.64 -1.15 26.94
CA HIS A 53 1.29 0.02 27.75
C HIS A 53 1.70 -0.18 29.22
N GLY A 54 2.19 0.88 29.86
CA GLY A 54 2.49 0.94 31.27
C GLY A 54 3.98 1.06 31.61
N ALA A 55 4.27 1.28 32.87
CA ALA A 55 5.62 1.62 33.37
C ALA A 55 6.69 0.54 33.10
N ASP A 56 6.30 -0.71 32.90
CA ASP A 56 7.19 -1.82 32.60
C ASP A 56 7.27 -2.13 31.08
N ALA A 57 6.45 -1.44 30.26
CA ALA A 57 6.49 -1.57 28.82
C ALA A 57 7.82 -0.97 28.30
N LYS A 58 8.55 -1.76 27.54
CA LYS A 58 9.78 -1.34 26.90
C LYS A 58 9.67 -1.60 25.42
N LEU A 59 10.39 -0.78 24.65
CA LEU A 59 10.65 -1.12 23.25
C LEU A 59 11.34 -2.47 23.20
N ASP A 60 11.00 -3.27 22.20
CA ASP A 60 11.53 -4.63 22.10
C ASP A 60 12.77 -4.67 21.21
N ASP A 61 13.89 -4.15 21.73
CA ASP A 61 15.18 -4.12 21.04
C ASP A 61 15.58 -5.50 20.48
N ALA A 62 15.16 -6.59 21.13
CA ALA A 62 15.47 -7.95 20.66
C ALA A 62 14.65 -8.28 19.40
N ALA A 63 13.37 -7.93 19.38
CA ALA A 63 12.54 -8.08 18.19
C ALA A 63 13.08 -7.22 17.04
N ALA A 64 13.39 -5.96 17.30
CA ALA A 64 13.94 -5.05 16.31
C ALA A 64 15.25 -5.55 15.70
N ALA A 65 16.20 -5.96 16.55
CA ALA A 65 17.48 -6.51 16.09
C ALA A 65 17.29 -7.78 15.24
N ARG A 66 16.40 -8.69 15.67
CA ARG A 66 16.13 -9.93 14.93
C ARG A 66 15.44 -9.66 13.58
N LEU A 67 14.50 -8.74 13.51
CA LEU A 67 13.83 -8.33 12.28
C LEU A 67 14.82 -7.66 11.32
N ALA A 68 15.64 -6.74 11.82
CA ALA A 68 16.65 -6.05 11.01
C ALA A 68 17.72 -7.02 10.48
N ALA A 69 18.18 -7.98 11.29
CA ALA A 69 19.09 -9.03 10.83
C ALA A 69 18.51 -9.89 9.70
N ASN A 70 17.20 -9.87 9.49
CA ASN A 70 16.49 -10.55 8.41
C ASN A 70 15.96 -9.61 7.31
N GLY A 71 16.47 -8.37 7.25
CA GLY A 71 16.20 -7.43 6.17
C GLY A 71 15.00 -6.52 6.39
N ALA A 72 14.45 -6.43 7.59
CA ALA A 72 13.39 -5.45 7.89
C ALA A 72 13.98 -4.09 8.29
N LEU A 73 13.45 -3.00 7.74
CA LEU A 73 13.55 -1.67 8.35
C LEU A 73 12.57 -1.63 9.52
N VAL A 74 13.05 -1.37 10.73
CA VAL A 74 12.22 -1.44 11.94
C VAL A 74 12.10 -0.07 12.58
N ILE A 75 10.86 0.35 12.84
CA ILE A 75 10.51 1.58 13.57
C ILE A 75 9.87 1.16 14.89
N GLU A 76 10.50 1.49 16.00
CA GLU A 76 9.99 1.19 17.34
C GLU A 76 9.31 2.43 17.93
N VAL A 77 8.02 2.29 18.21
CA VAL A 77 7.14 3.34 18.73
C VAL A 77 6.84 3.07 20.21
N ASP A 78 7.15 4.04 21.05
CA ASP A 78 6.69 4.07 22.43
C ASP A 78 5.19 4.43 22.45
N THR A 79 4.34 3.45 22.72
CA THR A 79 2.89 3.57 22.66
C THR A 79 2.34 4.56 23.70
N ASP A 80 2.98 4.67 24.87
CA ASP A 80 2.56 5.63 25.89
C ASP A 80 2.85 7.07 25.50
N THR A 81 4.01 7.33 24.92
CA THR A 81 4.35 8.65 24.33
C THR A 81 3.37 9.00 23.21
N TYR A 82 3.05 8.05 22.34
CA TYR A 82 2.09 8.28 21.27
C TYR A 82 0.70 8.59 21.80
N PHE A 83 0.19 7.84 22.78
CA PHE A 83 -1.11 8.15 23.42
C PHE A 83 -1.14 9.50 24.12
N ALA A 84 -0.04 9.90 24.77
CA ALA A 84 0.07 11.23 25.37
C ALA A 84 -0.06 12.34 24.32
N ASN A 85 0.59 12.17 23.16
CA ASN A 85 0.50 13.12 22.05
C ASN A 85 -0.90 13.12 21.40
N LEU A 86 -1.52 11.95 21.24
CA LEU A 86 -2.90 11.82 20.76
C LEU A 86 -3.94 12.44 21.70
N ALA A 87 -3.68 12.48 23.00
CA ALA A 87 -4.58 13.11 23.97
C ALA A 87 -4.74 14.62 23.74
N ALA A 88 -3.76 15.28 23.12
CA ALA A 88 -3.82 16.69 22.75
C ALA A 88 -4.63 16.98 21.46
N ASP A 89 -5.02 15.93 20.71
CA ASP A 89 -5.84 16.06 19.51
C ASP A 89 -7.21 16.65 19.83
N THR A 90 -7.71 17.56 18.99
CA THR A 90 -9.01 18.22 19.16
C THR A 90 -10.16 17.49 18.44
N GLU A 91 -9.82 16.52 17.58
CA GLU A 91 -10.81 15.76 16.84
C GLU A 91 -11.72 14.90 17.74
N LYS A 92 -12.88 14.52 17.22
CA LYS A 92 -13.86 13.72 17.98
C LYS A 92 -13.42 12.28 18.20
N CYS A 93 -12.57 11.77 17.30
CA CYS A 93 -12.00 10.42 17.34
C CYS A 93 -10.55 10.48 16.83
N LEU A 94 -9.76 9.45 17.10
CA LEU A 94 -8.34 9.42 16.79
C LEU A 94 -8.11 8.67 15.46
N ASN A 95 -7.43 9.32 14.51
CA ASN A 95 -7.01 8.70 13.27
C ASN A 95 -5.49 8.47 13.31
N LEU A 96 -5.09 7.22 13.15
CA LEU A 96 -3.70 6.78 13.16
C LEU A 96 -3.13 6.62 11.75
N GLY A 97 -4.01 6.48 10.76
CA GLY A 97 -3.63 6.13 9.39
C GLY A 97 -2.63 7.08 8.78
N GLY A 98 -2.89 8.38 8.91
CA GLY A 98 -1.99 9.42 8.40
C GLY A 98 -0.62 9.45 9.07
N ASP A 99 -0.54 9.21 10.37
CA ASP A 99 0.74 9.19 11.11
C ASP A 99 1.62 8.03 10.67
N ILE A 100 1.03 6.82 10.62
CA ILE A 100 1.74 5.58 10.25
C ILE A 100 2.21 5.65 8.78
N GLU A 101 1.29 5.99 7.87
CA GLU A 101 1.60 6.06 6.44
C GLU A 101 2.58 7.19 6.14
N GLY A 102 2.41 8.37 6.74
CA GLY A 102 3.28 9.51 6.57
C GLY A 102 4.71 9.20 6.97
N LEU A 103 4.93 8.65 8.17
CA LEU A 103 6.27 8.27 8.64
C LEU A 103 6.88 7.17 7.76
N SER A 104 6.10 6.15 7.38
CA SER A 104 6.56 5.07 6.51
C SER A 104 7.05 5.59 5.15
N ARG A 105 6.26 6.44 4.49
CA ARG A 105 6.60 7.03 3.19
C ARG A 105 7.81 7.94 3.29
N GLN A 106 7.83 8.83 4.30
CA GLN A 106 8.94 9.75 4.54
C GLN A 106 10.27 8.98 4.68
N LEU A 107 10.30 7.96 5.53
CA LEU A 107 11.52 7.18 5.78
C LEU A 107 12.00 6.41 4.56
N GLN A 108 11.10 5.80 3.79
CA GLN A 108 11.46 5.08 2.59
C GLN A 108 11.97 6.00 1.49
N HIS A 109 11.38 7.21 1.38
CA HIS A 109 11.83 8.22 0.44
C HIS A 109 13.21 8.78 0.83
N ASP A 110 13.41 9.20 2.09
CA ASP A 110 14.66 9.79 2.57
C ASP A 110 15.86 8.83 2.43
N ARG A 111 15.57 7.53 2.38
CA ARG A 111 16.58 6.48 2.16
C ARG A 111 16.71 6.05 0.71
N ALA A 112 16.02 6.74 -0.20
CA ALA A 112 16.03 6.47 -1.63
C ALA A 112 15.75 4.98 -1.97
N TYR A 113 14.83 4.33 -1.24
CA TYR A 113 14.44 2.97 -1.57
C TYR A 113 13.75 2.96 -2.94
N THR A 114 14.14 2.05 -3.78
CA THR A 114 13.65 1.96 -5.17
C THR A 114 12.28 1.32 -5.30
N THR A 115 11.77 0.70 -4.21
CA THR A 115 10.47 0.05 -4.16
C THR A 115 9.78 0.39 -2.86
N TYR A 116 8.52 0.85 -2.94
CA TYR A 116 7.68 1.09 -1.75
C TYR A 116 7.26 -0.24 -1.13
N ARG A 117 7.41 -0.34 0.19
CA ARG A 117 6.97 -1.47 1.01
C ARG A 117 5.86 -1.02 1.95
N SER A 118 4.66 -1.59 1.79
CA SER A 118 3.59 -1.36 2.76
C SER A 118 4.01 -1.89 4.13
N PRO A 119 3.90 -1.08 5.21
CA PRO A 119 4.38 -1.48 6.52
C PRO A 119 3.57 -2.65 7.11
N ILE A 120 4.26 -3.52 7.83
CA ILE A 120 3.65 -4.47 8.77
C ILE A 120 3.59 -3.76 10.13
N LEU A 121 2.42 -3.73 10.74
CA LEU A 121 2.24 -3.22 12.10
C LEU A 121 2.37 -4.37 13.09
N ALA A 122 3.19 -4.24 14.12
CA ALA A 122 3.38 -5.32 15.06
C ALA A 122 3.45 -4.81 16.51
N GLY A 123 3.00 -5.62 17.47
CA GLY A 123 3.10 -5.23 18.88
C GLY A 123 2.68 -6.32 19.85
N VAL A 124 2.97 -6.05 21.12
CA VAL A 124 2.60 -6.87 22.27
C VAL A 124 1.50 -6.18 23.05
N GLY A 125 0.58 -6.91 23.64
CA GLY A 125 -0.44 -6.36 24.52
C GLY A 125 -1.27 -5.26 23.85
N VAL A 126 -1.26 -4.05 24.42
CA VAL A 126 -1.95 -2.87 23.86
C VAL A 126 -1.39 -2.49 22.48
N GLY A 127 -0.08 -2.56 22.27
CA GLY A 127 0.53 -2.31 20.96
C GLY A 127 0.05 -3.30 19.90
N GLY A 128 -0.17 -4.56 20.27
CA GLY A 128 -0.75 -5.57 19.38
C GLY A 128 -2.19 -5.28 18.97
N THR A 129 -3.00 -4.76 19.90
CA THR A 129 -4.39 -4.33 19.62
C THR A 129 -4.40 -3.06 18.78
N LEU A 130 -3.48 -2.12 19.06
CA LEU A 130 -3.33 -0.89 18.28
C LEU A 130 -3.00 -1.21 16.81
N ALA A 131 -2.10 -2.16 16.57
CA ALA A 131 -1.72 -2.61 15.23
C ALA A 131 -2.93 -3.16 14.43
N GLU A 132 -3.76 -3.98 15.07
CA GLU A 132 -4.98 -4.53 14.45
C GLU A 132 -6.01 -3.45 14.16
N VAL A 133 -6.34 -2.62 15.15
CA VAL A 133 -7.37 -1.59 14.97
C VAL A 133 -6.94 -0.53 13.96
N ALA A 134 -5.63 -0.24 13.83
CA ALA A 134 -5.12 0.67 12.79
C ALA A 134 -5.40 0.17 11.37
N LEU A 135 -5.44 -1.16 11.13
CA LEU A 135 -5.83 -1.71 9.82
C LEU A 135 -7.26 -1.32 9.41
N SER A 136 -8.17 -1.21 10.39
CA SER A 136 -9.57 -0.87 10.12
C SER A 136 -9.78 0.60 9.73
N GLN A 137 -8.77 1.45 9.94
CA GLN A 137 -8.86 2.88 9.68
C GLN A 137 -8.40 3.28 8.28
N VAL A 138 -7.85 2.35 7.52
CA VAL A 138 -7.18 2.67 6.26
C VAL A 138 -7.75 1.85 5.10
N PRO A 139 -7.66 2.38 3.87
CA PRO A 139 -7.95 1.63 2.67
C PRO A 139 -7.05 0.40 2.50
N SER A 140 -7.47 -0.52 1.63
CA SER A 140 -6.66 -1.69 1.25
C SER A 140 -5.28 -1.27 0.72
N ALA A 141 -4.28 -2.13 0.91
CA ALA A 141 -2.90 -1.94 0.49
C ALA A 141 -2.12 -0.78 1.16
N THR A 142 -2.74 -0.01 2.07
CA THR A 142 -2.03 1.00 2.87
C THR A 142 -1.00 0.35 3.79
N TYR A 143 -1.41 -0.71 4.50
CA TYR A 143 -0.52 -1.57 5.28
C TYR A 143 -0.56 -2.99 4.73
N ALA A 144 0.52 -3.74 4.93
CA ALA A 144 0.54 -5.15 4.56
C ALA A 144 -0.35 -5.99 5.49
N GLY A 145 -0.35 -5.65 6.77
CA GLY A 145 -1.16 -6.32 7.79
C GLY A 145 -0.69 -6.02 9.21
N ALA A 146 -1.24 -6.76 10.17
CA ALA A 146 -0.90 -6.67 11.59
C ALA A 146 -0.38 -8.01 12.16
N VAL A 147 0.48 -7.89 13.16
CA VAL A 147 1.01 -9.00 13.96
C VAL A 147 0.84 -8.66 15.44
N SER A 148 0.07 -9.44 16.15
CA SER A 148 -0.24 -9.20 17.57
C SER A 148 0.24 -10.37 18.43
N LEU A 149 0.98 -10.08 19.48
CA LEU A 149 1.39 -11.06 20.48
C LEU A 149 0.66 -10.79 21.80
N ASP A 150 -0.14 -11.74 22.26
CA ASP A 150 -1.00 -11.60 23.43
C ASP A 150 -1.75 -10.24 23.49
N PRO A 151 -2.56 -9.88 22.45
CA PRO A 151 -3.16 -8.55 22.34
C PRO A 151 -4.09 -8.25 23.54
N ALA A 152 -4.12 -6.99 23.98
CA ALA A 152 -5.04 -6.53 25.00
C ALA A 152 -6.49 -6.51 24.47
N ILE A 153 -7.48 -6.50 25.38
CA ILE A 153 -8.90 -6.41 24.99
C ILE A 153 -9.31 -4.96 24.67
N ALA A 154 -8.55 -3.99 25.16
CA ALA A 154 -8.88 -2.57 25.03
C ALA A 154 -7.62 -1.72 24.87
N ILE A 155 -7.80 -0.56 24.25
CA ILE A 155 -6.76 0.48 24.11
C ILE A 155 -7.07 1.59 25.12
N PRO A 156 -6.09 2.01 25.97
CA PRO A 156 -6.30 2.99 27.05
C PRO A 156 -6.24 4.44 26.54
N THR A 157 -7.05 4.79 25.56
CA THR A 157 -7.16 6.13 25.01
C THR A 157 -8.37 6.88 25.60
N GLN A 158 -8.31 8.22 25.60
CA GLN A 158 -9.42 9.06 26.06
C GLN A 158 -10.54 9.18 25.02
N LYS A 159 -10.26 8.92 23.77
CA LYS A 159 -11.20 8.95 22.65
C LYS A 159 -11.08 7.66 21.85
N ALA A 160 -12.20 7.22 21.28
CA ALA A 160 -12.19 6.08 20.37
C ALA A 160 -11.38 6.37 19.13
N LEU A 161 -10.82 5.34 18.49
CA LEU A 161 -10.25 5.42 17.16
C LEU A 161 -11.36 5.57 16.11
N CYS A 162 -11.08 6.32 15.02
CA CYS A 162 -12.02 6.53 13.92
C CYS A 162 -11.79 5.46 12.81
N PRO A 163 -12.78 5.28 11.94
CA PRO A 163 -14.20 5.49 12.12
C PRO A 163 -14.73 4.56 13.21
N GLY A 164 -15.87 4.89 13.85
CA GLY A 164 -16.40 4.17 15.01
C GLY A 164 -16.82 2.71 14.74
N THR A 165 -15.89 1.89 14.39
CA THR A 165 -15.97 0.48 14.02
C THR A 165 -16.29 -0.39 15.24
N GLY A 166 -17.47 -0.20 15.84
CA GLY A 166 -17.85 -0.97 16.99
C GLY A 166 -17.07 -0.66 18.27
N ALA A 167 -16.47 0.55 18.38
CA ALA A 167 -15.80 0.99 19.60
C ALA A 167 -16.79 1.05 20.76
N SER A 168 -16.46 0.37 21.86
CA SER A 168 -17.26 0.35 23.09
C SER A 168 -16.41 0.89 24.23
N ALA A 169 -16.96 1.88 24.97
CA ALA A 169 -16.29 2.41 26.14
C ALA A 169 -16.22 1.34 27.25
N VAL A 170 -15.04 1.14 27.78
CA VAL A 170 -14.76 0.23 28.89
C VAL A 170 -13.98 0.97 29.98
N PRO A 171 -13.91 0.46 31.23
CA PRO A 171 -13.07 1.07 32.23
C PRO A 171 -11.62 1.24 31.73
N GLY A 172 -11.17 2.49 31.63
CA GLY A 172 -9.80 2.82 31.23
C GLY A 172 -9.56 2.97 29.73
N GLY A 173 -10.59 2.93 28.86
CA GLY A 173 -10.38 3.13 27.42
C GLY A 173 -11.51 2.60 26.55
N PHE A 174 -11.17 2.00 25.43
CA PHE A 174 -12.10 1.47 24.43
C PHE A 174 -11.71 0.07 23.98
N SER A 175 -12.71 -0.83 23.91
CA SER A 175 -12.60 -2.11 23.20
C SER A 175 -13.23 -1.98 21.81
N TYR A 176 -12.81 -2.84 20.88
CA TYR A 176 -13.22 -2.80 19.47
C TYR A 176 -13.90 -4.10 19.08
N GLY A 177 -14.92 -3.99 18.24
CA GLY A 177 -15.66 -5.12 17.70
C GLY A 177 -14.99 -5.73 16.48
N ALA A 178 -15.71 -6.63 15.81
CA ALA A 178 -15.20 -7.29 14.61
C ALA A 178 -15.10 -6.33 13.40
N PHE A 179 -14.10 -6.59 12.57
CA PHE A 179 -13.88 -5.92 11.29
C PHE A 179 -13.96 -6.97 10.16
N PRO A 180 -15.14 -7.24 9.58
CA PRO A 180 -15.30 -8.25 8.54
C PRO A 180 -14.43 -7.98 7.28
N ASP A 181 -14.21 -6.70 6.96
CA ASP A 181 -13.44 -6.24 5.82
C ASP A 181 -12.06 -5.71 6.21
N LEU A 182 -11.37 -6.41 7.12
CA LEU A 182 -10.05 -6.01 7.59
C LEU A 182 -9.05 -5.92 6.41
N GLN A 183 -8.38 -4.78 6.29
CA GLN A 183 -7.52 -4.46 5.15
C GLN A 183 -6.09 -4.96 5.36
N GLY A 184 -5.84 -6.22 5.01
CA GLY A 184 -4.55 -6.91 5.18
C GLY A 184 -4.68 -8.17 6.03
N PHE A 185 -3.57 -8.86 6.27
CA PHE A 185 -3.57 -10.02 7.17
C PHE A 185 -3.57 -9.58 8.64
N TRP A 186 -4.11 -10.41 9.52
CA TRP A 186 -3.91 -10.29 10.96
C TRP A 186 -3.44 -11.62 11.54
N SER A 187 -2.18 -11.66 11.99
CA SER A 187 -1.57 -12.82 12.64
C SER A 187 -1.50 -12.61 14.15
N VAL A 188 -2.06 -13.53 14.90
CA VAL A 188 -2.13 -13.46 16.37
C VAL A 188 -1.38 -14.63 16.98
N GLY A 189 -0.38 -14.35 17.81
CA GLY A 189 0.29 -15.32 18.65
C GLY A 189 -0.22 -15.27 20.09
N LEU A 190 -0.53 -16.41 20.68
CA LEU A 190 -0.92 -16.53 22.07
C LEU A 190 0.09 -17.37 22.83
N THR A 191 0.67 -16.81 23.89
CA THR A 191 1.57 -17.52 24.81
C THR A 191 0.83 -18.12 26.00
N GLY A 192 1.55 -18.70 26.95
CA GLY A 192 0.99 -19.15 28.23
C GLY A 192 0.48 -18.01 29.11
N ALA A 193 0.78 -16.75 28.80
CA ALA A 193 0.24 -15.57 29.49
C ALA A 193 -1.16 -15.18 28.98
N ALA A 194 -1.58 -15.66 27.81
CA ALA A 194 -2.87 -15.37 27.22
C ALA A 194 -4.02 -15.79 28.16
N THR A 195 -4.76 -14.81 28.65
CA THR A 195 -5.87 -15.03 29.58
C THR A 195 -7.10 -15.60 28.90
N LYS A 196 -8.00 -16.26 29.66
CA LYS A 196 -9.27 -16.73 29.11
C LYS A 196 -10.11 -15.59 28.48
N PRO A 197 -10.30 -14.41 29.14
CA PRO A 197 -11.01 -13.30 28.52
C PRO A 197 -10.42 -12.85 27.17
N MET A 198 -9.10 -12.81 27.03
CA MET A 198 -8.43 -12.48 25.77
C MET A 198 -8.77 -13.52 24.68
N ARG A 199 -8.64 -14.82 24.99
CA ARG A 199 -9.00 -15.90 24.05
C ARG A 199 -10.46 -15.87 23.65
N ASP A 200 -11.37 -15.64 24.62
CA ASP A 200 -12.81 -15.51 24.36
C ASP A 200 -13.11 -14.31 23.46
N HIS A 201 -12.42 -13.18 23.65
CA HIS A 201 -12.55 -11.98 22.83
C HIS A 201 -12.13 -12.25 21.37
N LEU A 202 -10.95 -12.83 21.15
CA LEU A 202 -10.47 -13.18 19.81
C LEU A 202 -11.39 -14.19 19.11
N ALA A 203 -11.88 -15.19 19.84
CA ALA A 203 -12.85 -16.15 19.32
C ALA A 203 -14.17 -15.47 18.91
N GLN A 204 -14.61 -14.45 19.65
CA GLN A 204 -15.79 -13.68 19.31
C GLN A 204 -15.56 -12.83 18.05
N LEU A 205 -14.40 -12.13 17.92
CA LEU A 205 -14.04 -11.36 16.72
C LEU A 205 -14.04 -12.26 15.48
N ALA A 206 -13.43 -13.44 15.57
CA ALA A 206 -13.41 -14.41 14.47
C ALA A 206 -14.82 -14.89 14.09
N LYS A 207 -15.67 -15.17 15.09
CA LYS A 207 -17.06 -15.59 14.88
C LYS A 207 -17.89 -14.49 14.21
N ASP A 208 -17.62 -13.24 14.54
CA ASP A 208 -18.34 -12.07 14.01
C ASP A 208 -17.75 -11.59 12.67
N GLY A 209 -16.80 -12.32 12.10
CA GLY A 209 -16.33 -12.18 10.72
C GLY A 209 -14.93 -11.58 10.54
N THR A 210 -14.20 -11.22 11.61
CA THR A 210 -12.82 -10.77 11.46
C THR A 210 -11.91 -11.93 11.01
N ALA A 211 -11.24 -11.77 9.89
CA ALA A 211 -10.25 -12.75 9.40
C ALA A 211 -8.96 -12.61 10.23
N LEU A 212 -8.58 -13.67 10.95
CA LEU A 212 -7.33 -13.71 11.70
C LEU A 212 -6.68 -15.10 11.67
N ASP A 213 -5.35 -15.12 11.65
CA ASP A 213 -4.53 -16.33 11.75
C ASP A 213 -4.06 -16.49 13.20
N LEU A 214 -4.67 -17.39 13.94
CA LEU A 214 -4.40 -17.61 15.36
C LEU A 214 -3.43 -18.79 15.56
N ALA A 215 -2.35 -18.57 16.32
CA ALA A 215 -1.39 -19.58 16.71
C ALA A 215 -1.13 -19.60 18.21
N ASP A 216 -1.19 -20.78 18.83
CA ASP A 216 -0.64 -20.98 20.18
C ASP A 216 0.88 -21.15 20.11
N LEU A 217 1.61 -20.30 20.81
CA LEU A 217 3.07 -20.28 20.80
C LEU A 217 3.65 -20.97 22.04
N PRO A 218 4.80 -21.66 21.89
CA PRO A 218 5.52 -22.17 23.04
C PRO A 218 6.07 -20.97 23.85
N GLY A 219 5.95 -21.06 25.16
CA GLY A 219 6.42 -20.00 26.07
C GLY A 219 5.39 -19.63 27.12
N LYS A 220 5.87 -19.09 28.24
CA LYS A 220 5.00 -18.71 29.37
C LYS A 220 4.57 -17.23 29.31
N ALA A 221 5.33 -16.42 28.57
CA ALA A 221 5.14 -14.98 28.46
C ALA A 221 5.55 -14.51 27.04
N PRO A 222 5.01 -13.36 26.58
CA PRO A 222 5.45 -12.74 25.33
C PRO A 222 6.96 -12.47 25.35
N SER A 223 7.57 -12.56 24.20
CA SER A 223 9.00 -12.24 24.00
C SER A 223 9.21 -11.63 22.61
N GLY A 224 10.24 -10.78 22.49
CA GLY A 224 10.64 -10.19 21.21
C GLY A 224 10.96 -11.22 20.14
N ASP A 225 11.57 -12.33 20.52
CA ASP A 225 11.84 -13.44 19.62
C ASP A 225 10.53 -14.02 19.01
N ALA A 226 9.49 -14.19 19.84
CA ALA A 226 8.21 -14.72 19.38
C ALA A 226 7.48 -13.71 18.47
N LEU A 227 7.49 -12.42 18.82
CA LEU A 227 6.93 -11.35 17.99
C LEU A 227 7.66 -11.27 16.64
N ALA A 228 9.01 -11.26 16.67
CA ALA A 228 9.81 -11.21 15.46
C ALA A 228 9.57 -12.42 14.54
N GLU A 229 9.42 -13.62 15.09
CA GLU A 229 9.15 -14.83 14.30
C GLU A 229 7.81 -14.75 13.56
N LEU A 230 6.77 -14.27 14.23
CA LEU A 230 5.46 -14.04 13.62
C LEU A 230 5.54 -13.00 12.48
N ALA A 231 6.25 -11.90 12.72
CA ALA A 231 6.39 -10.83 11.71
C ALA A 231 7.27 -11.28 10.52
N LEU A 232 8.36 -12.04 10.78
CA LEU A 232 9.21 -12.58 9.72
C LEU A 232 8.48 -13.58 8.81
N ALA A 233 7.50 -14.30 9.32
CA ALA A 233 6.66 -15.19 8.51
C ALA A 233 5.83 -14.43 7.47
N ARG A 234 5.63 -13.12 7.66
CA ARG A 234 4.87 -12.21 6.81
C ARG A 234 5.74 -11.23 6.01
N LEU A 235 7.04 -11.19 6.31
CA LEU A 235 7.97 -10.32 5.59
C LEU A 235 8.13 -10.84 4.16
N ASP A 236 7.97 -9.96 3.19
CA ASP A 236 8.15 -10.30 1.78
C ASP A 236 9.52 -10.93 1.56
N ARG A 237 9.56 -12.04 0.83
CA ARG A 237 10.83 -12.57 0.35
C ARG A 237 11.33 -11.64 -0.75
N PRO A 238 12.65 -11.33 -0.79
CA PRO A 238 13.16 -10.57 -1.92
C PRO A 238 12.89 -11.39 -3.18
N GLU A 239 12.16 -10.80 -4.11
CA GLU A 239 12.10 -11.29 -5.49
C GLU A 239 13.42 -10.92 -6.15
N ALA A 240 14.50 -11.61 -5.74
CA ALA A 240 15.87 -11.28 -6.15
C ALA A 240 16.08 -11.33 -7.67
N ASP A 241 15.16 -11.98 -8.40
CA ASP A 241 15.23 -12.18 -9.84
C ASP A 241 13.90 -11.96 -10.56
N ALA A 242 12.93 -11.29 -9.95
CA ALA A 242 11.68 -10.98 -10.64
C ALA A 242 11.96 -10.06 -11.84
N SER A 243 11.70 -10.56 -13.02
CA SER A 243 11.87 -9.81 -14.27
C SER A 243 10.59 -9.90 -15.11
N GLY A 244 10.39 -8.92 -15.96
CA GLY A 244 9.22 -8.92 -16.81
C GLY A 244 7.92 -8.68 -16.05
N LEU A 245 6.91 -9.51 -16.28
CA LEU A 245 5.56 -9.34 -15.71
C LEU A 245 5.56 -9.49 -14.18
N GLU A 246 6.36 -10.41 -13.65
CA GLU A 246 6.44 -10.74 -12.22
C GLU A 246 7.03 -9.57 -11.39
N ALA A 247 7.79 -8.69 -12.03
CA ALA A 247 8.33 -7.48 -11.41
C ALA A 247 7.31 -6.32 -11.31
N LEU A 248 6.14 -6.45 -11.92
CA LEU A 248 5.13 -5.41 -11.90
C LEU A 248 4.14 -5.61 -10.74
N PRO A 249 3.80 -4.54 -10.02
CA PRO A 249 2.86 -4.61 -8.90
C PRO A 249 1.42 -4.72 -9.41
N LEU A 250 1.01 -5.93 -9.76
CA LEU A 250 -0.28 -6.20 -10.36
C LEU A 250 -1.23 -6.93 -9.40
N VAL A 251 -2.50 -6.60 -9.52
CA VAL A 251 -3.62 -7.28 -8.84
C VAL A 251 -4.51 -7.91 -9.90
N GLU A 252 -4.68 -9.24 -9.82
CA GLU A 252 -5.51 -9.97 -10.78
C GLU A 252 -6.92 -10.18 -10.26
N LEU A 253 -7.91 -9.80 -11.05
CA LEU A 253 -9.33 -10.06 -10.81
C LEU A 253 -9.88 -10.90 -11.99
N PRO A 254 -9.67 -12.22 -11.96
CA PRO A 254 -10.15 -13.11 -13.02
C PRO A 254 -11.65 -13.31 -12.95
N VAL A 255 -12.24 -13.81 -14.04
CA VAL A 255 -13.64 -14.25 -14.12
C VAL A 255 -13.72 -15.71 -14.54
N ASP A 256 -14.79 -16.40 -14.11
CA ASP A 256 -14.97 -17.82 -14.42
C ASP A 256 -15.30 -18.07 -15.90
N LYS A 257 -15.93 -17.12 -16.57
CA LYS A 257 -16.36 -17.26 -17.97
C LYS A 257 -15.43 -16.50 -18.91
N PRO A 258 -15.06 -17.09 -20.06
CA PRO A 258 -14.26 -16.38 -21.05
C PRO A 258 -14.91 -15.07 -21.50
N SER A 259 -14.13 -14.00 -21.54
CA SER A 259 -14.56 -12.68 -22.02
C SER A 259 -13.67 -12.23 -23.17
N LYS A 260 -14.28 -11.64 -24.22
CA LYS A 260 -13.53 -10.97 -25.29
C LYS A 260 -12.95 -9.63 -24.87
N LEU A 261 -13.42 -9.12 -23.76
CA LEU A 261 -13.06 -7.84 -23.20
C LEU A 261 -12.32 -8.04 -21.88
N MET A 262 -11.23 -7.30 -21.66
CA MET A 262 -10.57 -7.18 -20.37
C MET A 262 -10.34 -5.71 -20.03
N ALA A 263 -10.06 -5.42 -18.77
CA ALA A 263 -9.70 -4.09 -18.32
C ALA A 263 -8.31 -4.07 -17.67
N ILE A 264 -7.64 -2.93 -17.77
CA ILE A 264 -6.45 -2.58 -17.01
C ILE A 264 -6.78 -1.29 -16.27
N VAL A 265 -6.72 -1.31 -14.94
CA VAL A 265 -6.97 -0.17 -14.07
C VAL A 265 -5.64 0.28 -13.48
N ILE A 266 -5.20 1.50 -13.81
CA ILE A 266 -3.99 2.13 -13.26
C ILE A 266 -4.44 3.04 -12.12
N SER A 267 -3.97 2.76 -10.90
CA SER A 267 -4.41 3.46 -9.70
C SER A 267 -3.91 4.90 -9.61
N GLY A 268 -4.46 5.67 -8.68
CA GLY A 268 -3.90 6.95 -8.26
C GLY A 268 -2.55 6.81 -7.53
N ASP A 269 -1.98 7.94 -7.13
CA ASP A 269 -0.72 8.03 -6.37
C ASP A 269 -0.79 7.40 -4.96
N GLY A 270 -2.01 7.23 -4.44
CA GLY A 270 -2.28 6.49 -3.21
C GLY A 270 -2.02 4.99 -3.30
N GLY A 271 -1.83 4.43 -4.51
CA GLY A 271 -1.74 3.00 -4.75
C GLY A 271 -3.11 2.33 -4.95
N TRP A 272 -3.15 1.01 -4.91
CA TRP A 272 -4.35 0.22 -5.17
C TRP A 272 -5.34 0.30 -4.00
N ARG A 273 -6.32 1.22 -4.10
CA ARG A 273 -7.24 1.58 -3.01
C ARG A 273 -8.69 1.67 -3.49
N ASP A 274 -9.55 2.05 -2.54
CA ASP A 274 -11.00 2.24 -2.60
C ASP A 274 -11.61 2.40 -3.99
N LEU A 275 -11.35 3.52 -4.67
CA LEU A 275 -11.94 3.82 -5.98
C LEU A 275 -11.48 2.82 -7.04
N ASP A 276 -10.17 2.60 -7.14
CA ASP A 276 -9.56 1.72 -8.14
C ASP A 276 -10.01 0.27 -7.94
N LYS A 277 -9.99 -0.18 -6.68
CA LYS A 277 -10.44 -1.51 -6.26
C LYS A 277 -11.92 -1.69 -6.56
N THR A 278 -12.78 -0.75 -6.14
CA THR A 278 -14.23 -0.82 -6.35
C THR A 278 -14.59 -0.87 -7.84
N ILE A 279 -13.94 -0.03 -8.67
CA ILE A 279 -14.13 -0.09 -10.12
C ILE A 279 -13.77 -1.47 -10.66
N ALA A 280 -12.61 -2.02 -10.28
CA ALA A 280 -12.13 -3.31 -10.77
C ALA A 280 -13.03 -4.47 -10.32
N GLU A 281 -13.51 -4.47 -9.07
CA GLU A 281 -14.43 -5.47 -8.53
C GLU A 281 -15.79 -5.44 -9.22
N ASN A 282 -16.33 -4.25 -9.51
CA ASN A 282 -17.55 -4.10 -10.29
C ASN A 282 -17.40 -4.64 -11.73
N LEU A 283 -16.28 -4.32 -12.39
CA LEU A 283 -15.99 -4.86 -13.73
C LEU A 283 -15.88 -6.39 -13.69
N GLN A 284 -15.21 -6.96 -12.70
CA GLN A 284 -15.13 -8.41 -12.49
C GLN A 284 -16.50 -9.03 -12.29
N ALA A 285 -17.34 -8.46 -11.42
CA ALA A 285 -18.71 -8.92 -11.17
C ALA A 285 -19.57 -8.90 -12.44
N ASP A 286 -19.34 -7.96 -13.33
CA ASP A 286 -19.98 -7.82 -14.65
C ASP A 286 -19.34 -8.68 -15.75
N GLY A 287 -18.41 -9.58 -15.40
CA GLY A 287 -17.78 -10.53 -16.30
C GLY A 287 -16.63 -9.96 -17.15
N VAL A 288 -16.04 -8.85 -16.74
CA VAL A 288 -14.84 -8.28 -17.37
C VAL A 288 -13.63 -8.57 -16.50
N PRO A 289 -12.75 -9.54 -16.87
CA PRO A 289 -11.53 -9.80 -16.13
C PRO A 289 -10.66 -8.55 -16.12
N THR A 290 -10.13 -8.21 -14.95
CA THR A 290 -9.46 -6.93 -14.72
C THR A 290 -8.08 -7.13 -14.11
N VAL A 291 -7.10 -6.35 -14.56
CA VAL A 291 -5.77 -6.21 -13.96
C VAL A 291 -5.69 -4.84 -13.31
N GLY A 292 -5.47 -4.81 -12.00
CA GLY A 292 -5.06 -3.61 -11.30
C GLY A 292 -3.55 -3.41 -11.41
N TRP A 293 -3.12 -2.18 -11.64
CA TRP A 293 -1.71 -1.79 -11.65
C TRP A 293 -1.47 -0.70 -10.61
N ASP A 294 -0.77 -1.06 -9.56
CA ASP A 294 -0.50 -0.19 -8.40
C ASP A 294 0.54 0.87 -8.76
N SER A 295 0.09 2.12 -8.92
CA SER A 295 0.94 3.25 -9.28
C SER A 295 1.94 3.59 -8.17
N LEU A 296 1.54 3.56 -6.91
CA LEU A 296 2.43 3.88 -5.79
C LEU A 296 3.68 3.00 -5.80
N ARG A 297 3.49 1.71 -5.98
CA ARG A 297 4.62 0.76 -6.00
C ARG A 297 5.44 0.86 -7.29
N TYR A 298 4.79 1.07 -8.44
CA TYR A 298 5.50 1.14 -9.73
C TYR A 298 6.25 2.45 -9.92
N PHE A 299 5.63 3.58 -9.62
CA PHE A 299 6.20 4.92 -9.79
C PHE A 299 6.85 5.46 -8.51
N TRP A 300 7.12 4.62 -7.54
CA TRP A 300 7.89 4.98 -6.34
C TRP A 300 9.30 5.47 -6.71
N SER A 301 9.88 4.92 -7.76
CA SER A 301 11.07 5.44 -8.41
C SER A 301 10.72 5.96 -9.79
N ARG A 302 11.44 7.01 -10.21
CA ARG A 302 11.20 7.66 -11.51
C ARG A 302 11.16 6.66 -12.67
N LYS A 303 10.14 6.79 -13.50
CA LYS A 303 9.97 6.08 -14.75
C LYS A 303 9.99 7.05 -15.92
N THR A 304 10.19 6.53 -17.11
CA THR A 304 10.00 7.28 -18.34
C THR A 304 8.66 6.88 -19.00
N PRO A 305 8.08 7.73 -19.87
CA PRO A 305 6.94 7.34 -20.68
C PRO A 305 7.17 6.05 -21.50
N GLU A 306 8.40 5.82 -21.95
CA GLU A 306 8.81 4.64 -22.71
C GLU A 306 8.83 3.36 -21.85
N GLU A 307 9.32 3.43 -20.60
CA GLU A 307 9.29 2.32 -19.64
C GLU A 307 7.86 1.99 -19.26
N THR A 308 7.03 3.00 -19.02
CA THR A 308 5.60 2.84 -18.71
C THR A 308 4.86 2.16 -19.87
N ALA A 309 5.13 2.57 -21.10
CA ALA A 309 4.55 1.95 -22.29
C ALA A 309 5.00 0.49 -22.49
N LYS A 310 6.26 0.18 -22.20
CA LYS A 310 6.78 -1.20 -22.23
C LYS A 310 6.09 -2.08 -21.20
N ALA A 311 5.90 -1.58 -19.97
CA ALA A 311 5.19 -2.28 -18.93
C ALA A 311 3.72 -2.52 -19.32
N LEU A 312 3.01 -1.49 -19.80
CA LEU A 312 1.65 -1.63 -20.31
C LEU A 312 1.56 -2.66 -21.45
N ALA A 313 2.49 -2.64 -22.40
CA ALA A 313 2.53 -3.61 -23.49
C ALA A 313 2.75 -5.04 -22.98
N LEU A 314 3.57 -5.23 -21.95
CA LEU A 314 3.81 -6.52 -21.32
C LEU A 314 2.53 -7.04 -20.62
N ILE A 315 1.86 -6.19 -19.85
CA ILE A 315 0.58 -6.50 -19.20
C ILE A 315 -0.46 -6.90 -20.26
N MET A 316 -0.65 -6.08 -21.30
CA MET A 316 -1.62 -6.36 -22.36
C MET A 316 -1.35 -7.72 -23.01
N LYS A 317 -0.11 -8.00 -23.45
CA LYS A 317 0.25 -9.27 -24.09
C LYS A 317 -0.02 -10.47 -23.20
N ALA A 318 0.40 -10.41 -21.95
CA ALA A 318 0.26 -11.52 -21.01
C ALA A 318 -1.22 -11.83 -20.72
N TYR A 319 -2.00 -10.81 -20.37
CA TYR A 319 -3.39 -11.02 -19.93
C TYR A 319 -4.37 -11.21 -21.08
N MET A 320 -4.15 -10.59 -22.24
CA MET A 320 -4.90 -10.93 -23.45
C MET A 320 -4.73 -12.42 -23.82
N ALA A 321 -3.51 -12.94 -23.72
CA ALA A 321 -3.24 -14.36 -23.94
C ALA A 321 -3.85 -15.24 -22.85
N LYS A 322 -3.67 -14.89 -21.57
CA LYS A 322 -4.17 -15.63 -20.40
C LYS A 322 -5.69 -15.75 -20.40
N TRP A 323 -6.40 -14.68 -20.71
CA TRP A 323 -7.87 -14.61 -20.65
C TRP A 323 -8.56 -14.70 -22.02
N HIS A 324 -7.80 -14.89 -23.08
CA HIS A 324 -8.30 -14.95 -24.46
C HIS A 324 -9.08 -13.70 -24.89
N ALA A 325 -8.71 -12.55 -24.30
CA ALA A 325 -9.34 -11.26 -24.61
C ALA A 325 -8.80 -10.69 -25.93
N THR A 326 -9.68 -10.03 -26.68
CA THR A 326 -9.35 -9.38 -27.96
C THR A 326 -9.53 -7.87 -27.93
N LYS A 327 -10.14 -7.35 -26.87
CA LYS A 327 -10.37 -5.93 -26.61
C LYS A 327 -9.94 -5.57 -25.18
N VAL A 328 -9.32 -4.41 -25.04
CA VAL A 328 -8.79 -3.92 -23.77
C VAL A 328 -9.40 -2.55 -23.46
N ALA A 329 -9.93 -2.39 -22.25
CA ALA A 329 -10.24 -1.11 -21.66
C ALA A 329 -9.05 -0.63 -20.84
N LEU A 330 -8.63 0.60 -21.03
CA LEU A 330 -7.67 1.29 -20.18
C LEU A 330 -8.44 2.23 -19.26
N ILE A 331 -8.24 2.13 -17.97
CA ILE A 331 -8.91 2.96 -16.96
C ILE A 331 -7.83 3.52 -16.05
N GLY A 332 -7.80 4.83 -15.85
CA GLY A 332 -6.84 5.48 -14.96
C GLY A 332 -7.54 6.47 -14.06
N TYR A 333 -7.10 6.51 -12.82
CA TYR A 333 -7.54 7.49 -11.85
C TYR A 333 -6.38 8.38 -11.42
N SER A 334 -6.61 9.71 -11.38
CA SER A 334 -5.63 10.69 -10.92
C SER A 334 -4.28 10.47 -11.61
N PHE A 335 -3.20 10.20 -10.89
CA PHE A 335 -1.88 9.87 -11.44
C PHE A 335 -1.94 8.83 -12.57
N GLY A 336 -2.74 7.76 -12.40
CA GLY A 336 -2.93 6.73 -13.43
C GLY A 336 -3.60 7.26 -14.70
N ALA A 337 -4.50 8.22 -14.58
CA ALA A 337 -5.12 8.90 -15.72
C ALA A 337 -4.09 9.78 -16.47
N ASP A 338 -3.25 10.48 -15.72
CA ASP A 338 -2.28 11.43 -16.25
C ASP A 338 -1.19 10.77 -17.10
N VAL A 339 -0.65 9.63 -16.65
CA VAL A 339 0.39 8.90 -17.40
C VAL A 339 -0.16 8.10 -18.59
N MET A 340 -1.45 7.83 -18.62
CA MET A 340 -2.06 6.91 -19.60
C MET A 340 -1.94 7.36 -21.06
N PRO A 341 -2.15 8.64 -21.46
CA PRO A 341 -1.99 9.07 -22.85
C PRO A 341 -0.56 8.87 -23.35
N PHE A 342 0.44 9.08 -22.49
CA PHE A 342 1.84 8.87 -22.82
C PHE A 342 2.15 7.40 -23.08
N ALA A 343 1.66 6.51 -22.21
CA ALA A 343 1.82 5.07 -22.36
C ALA A 343 1.11 4.55 -23.61
N TYR A 344 -0.14 4.94 -23.85
CA TYR A 344 -0.94 4.55 -25.00
C TYR A 344 -0.28 4.93 -26.33
N ASN A 345 0.19 6.18 -26.46
CA ASN A 345 0.79 6.66 -27.70
C ASN A 345 2.08 5.93 -28.10
N ARG A 346 2.76 5.33 -27.11
CA ARG A 346 4.01 4.58 -27.29
C ARG A 346 3.80 3.07 -27.39
N LEU A 347 2.56 2.59 -27.28
CA LEU A 347 2.25 1.18 -27.54
C LEU A 347 2.59 0.81 -28.99
N PRO A 348 3.06 -0.42 -29.25
CA PRO A 348 3.10 -1.00 -30.59
C PRO A 348 1.73 -0.91 -31.29
N ALA A 349 1.72 -0.67 -32.60
CA ALA A 349 0.49 -0.41 -33.35
C ALA A 349 -0.51 -1.59 -33.29
N ASP A 350 0.00 -2.82 -33.25
CA ASP A 350 -0.80 -4.04 -33.06
C ASP A 350 -1.54 -4.01 -31.73
N LEU A 351 -0.86 -3.76 -30.62
CA LEU A 351 -1.48 -3.69 -29.30
C LEU A 351 -2.44 -2.51 -29.19
N ARG A 352 -2.06 -1.35 -29.72
CA ARG A 352 -2.92 -0.16 -29.69
C ARG A 352 -4.26 -0.38 -30.39
N SER A 353 -4.30 -1.22 -31.44
CA SER A 353 -5.54 -1.58 -32.15
C SER A 353 -6.53 -2.42 -31.31
N HIS A 354 -6.06 -3.03 -30.23
CA HIS A 354 -6.90 -3.78 -29.27
C HIS A 354 -7.56 -2.89 -28.22
N VAL A 355 -7.07 -1.64 -28.03
CA VAL A 355 -7.67 -0.72 -27.06
C VAL A 355 -9.02 -0.25 -27.59
N ALA A 356 -10.08 -0.61 -26.87
CA ALA A 356 -11.46 -0.29 -27.23
C ALA A 356 -11.99 0.96 -26.51
N SER A 357 -11.48 1.25 -25.32
CA SER A 357 -11.91 2.39 -24.49
C SER A 357 -10.78 2.87 -23.59
N MET A 358 -10.84 4.17 -23.28
CA MET A 358 -9.94 4.82 -22.31
C MET A 358 -10.79 5.69 -21.38
N ALA A 359 -10.88 5.33 -20.11
CA ALA A 359 -11.55 6.12 -19.08
C ALA A 359 -10.51 6.86 -18.23
N LEU A 360 -10.59 8.18 -18.22
CA LEU A 360 -9.69 9.08 -17.50
C LEU A 360 -10.49 9.75 -16.38
N LEU A 361 -10.13 9.48 -15.14
CA LEU A 361 -10.86 9.93 -13.95
C LEU A 361 -9.97 10.88 -13.13
N GLY A 362 -10.45 12.09 -12.82
CA GLY A 362 -9.64 13.08 -12.11
C GLY A 362 -8.37 13.46 -12.89
N PHE A 363 -8.52 13.74 -14.16
CA PHE A 363 -7.46 13.91 -15.15
C PHE A 363 -6.89 15.33 -15.13
N ALA A 364 -5.61 15.48 -14.77
CA ALA A 364 -4.94 16.76 -14.60
C ALA A 364 -4.35 17.34 -15.90
N GLN A 365 -3.61 18.46 -15.80
CA GLN A 365 -2.99 19.13 -16.93
C GLN A 365 -1.57 18.66 -17.21
N ASN A 366 -0.88 18.15 -16.20
CA ASN A 366 0.50 17.68 -16.27
C ASN A 366 0.60 16.28 -15.65
N ALA A 367 1.52 15.47 -16.15
CA ALA A 367 1.81 14.13 -15.65
C ALA A 367 3.22 14.08 -15.04
N ASP A 368 3.27 13.60 -13.81
CA ASP A 368 4.52 13.15 -13.18
C ASP A 368 4.75 11.66 -13.46
N PHE A 369 6.01 11.26 -13.49
CA PHE A 369 6.41 9.85 -13.64
C PHE A 369 7.19 9.34 -12.43
N GLU A 370 6.98 9.97 -11.29
CA GLU A 370 7.51 9.63 -9.98
C GLU A 370 6.53 10.11 -8.91
N ILE A 371 6.21 9.25 -7.95
CA ILE A 371 5.38 9.63 -6.83
C ILE A 371 6.28 10.12 -5.71
N THR A 372 6.17 11.42 -5.37
CA THR A 372 6.97 12.08 -4.33
C THR A 372 6.13 12.38 -3.10
N VAL A 373 6.77 12.43 -1.92
CA VAL A 373 6.09 12.77 -0.67
C VAL A 373 5.52 14.20 -0.70
N SER A 374 6.19 15.13 -1.37
CA SER A 374 5.73 16.52 -1.53
C SER A 374 4.46 16.61 -2.38
N GLY A 375 4.34 15.83 -3.44
CA GLY A 375 3.13 15.75 -4.26
C GLY A 375 1.93 15.26 -3.46
N TRP A 376 2.14 14.27 -2.60
CA TRP A 376 1.10 13.71 -1.73
C TRP A 376 0.59 14.71 -0.65
N LEU A 377 1.43 15.65 -0.21
CA LEU A 377 1.05 16.74 0.70
C LEU A 377 0.36 17.92 0.01
N GLY A 378 -0.05 17.77 -1.26
CA GLY A 378 -0.72 18.82 -2.04
C GLY A 378 0.23 19.90 -2.55
N ALA A 379 1.54 19.62 -2.63
CA ALA A 379 2.47 20.52 -3.30
C ALA A 379 2.21 20.56 -4.80
N ALA A 380 2.62 21.65 -5.46
CA ALA A 380 2.52 21.81 -6.89
C ALA A 380 3.20 20.66 -7.65
N THR A 381 2.73 20.37 -8.86
CA THR A 381 3.38 19.48 -9.83
C THR A 381 4.89 19.69 -9.87
N SER A 382 5.64 18.60 -10.00
CA SER A 382 7.11 18.68 -10.01
C SER A 382 7.63 19.55 -11.18
N GLU A 383 8.86 20.07 -11.07
CA GLU A 383 9.50 20.80 -12.17
C GLU A 383 9.70 19.93 -13.41
N ASP A 384 9.71 18.61 -13.25
CA ASP A 384 9.89 17.61 -14.30
C ASP A 384 8.57 17.10 -14.89
N ALA A 385 7.42 17.60 -14.43
CA ALA A 385 6.11 17.20 -14.93
C ALA A 385 5.94 17.53 -16.42
N LEU A 386 5.39 16.58 -17.15
CA LEU A 386 5.20 16.68 -18.59
C LEU A 386 3.79 17.18 -18.93
N PRO A 387 3.62 18.16 -19.84
CA PRO A 387 2.30 18.63 -20.24
C PRO A 387 1.51 17.53 -20.98
N ILE A 388 0.29 17.25 -20.52
CA ILE A 388 -0.56 16.18 -21.07
C ILE A 388 -1.20 16.57 -22.39
N LYS A 389 -1.50 17.84 -22.57
CA LYS A 389 -2.26 18.35 -23.77
C LYS A 389 -1.69 17.88 -25.11
N PRO A 390 -0.38 17.87 -25.38
CA PRO A 390 0.17 17.34 -26.62
C PRO A 390 0.01 15.83 -26.79
N GLU A 391 -0.06 15.08 -25.70
CA GLU A 391 -0.23 13.63 -25.74
C GLU A 391 -1.68 13.23 -25.92
N ILE A 392 -2.60 13.80 -25.16
CA ILE A 392 -4.03 13.48 -25.29
C ILE A 392 -4.58 13.84 -26.67
N ALA A 393 -4.05 14.88 -27.33
CA ALA A 393 -4.42 15.27 -28.69
C ALA A 393 -4.12 14.20 -29.76
N LYS A 394 -3.23 13.24 -29.46
CA LYS A 394 -2.88 12.10 -30.36
C LYS A 394 -3.80 10.90 -30.15
N VAL A 395 -4.56 10.85 -29.06
CA VAL A 395 -5.48 9.75 -28.75
C VAL A 395 -6.81 9.98 -29.49
N PRO A 396 -7.35 8.98 -30.21
CA PRO A 396 -8.65 9.12 -30.88
C PRO A 396 -9.75 9.50 -29.88
N PRO A 397 -10.44 10.64 -30.04
CA PRO A 397 -11.43 11.12 -29.08
C PRO A 397 -12.57 10.13 -28.80
N ALA A 398 -12.92 9.33 -29.82
CA ALA A 398 -13.98 8.31 -29.70
C ALA A 398 -13.66 7.21 -28.66
N LEU A 399 -12.39 7.01 -28.32
CA LEU A 399 -11.98 6.07 -27.26
C LEU A 399 -12.19 6.63 -25.86
N ILE A 400 -12.23 7.95 -25.69
CA ILE A 400 -12.04 8.60 -24.40
C ILE A 400 -13.39 8.88 -23.72
N GLN A 401 -13.46 8.51 -22.44
CA GLN A 401 -14.40 9.03 -21.45
C GLN A 401 -13.61 9.82 -20.42
N CYS A 402 -13.93 11.10 -20.23
CA CYS A 402 -13.26 11.96 -19.26
C CYS A 402 -14.20 12.28 -18.11
N PHE A 403 -13.88 11.78 -16.92
CA PHE A 403 -14.68 11.93 -15.70
C PHE A 403 -14.06 13.00 -14.80
N TYR A 404 -14.89 13.90 -14.27
CA TYR A 404 -14.43 14.94 -13.34
C TYR A 404 -15.53 15.36 -12.37
N GLY A 405 -15.13 15.73 -11.16
CA GLY A 405 -16.02 16.31 -10.16
C GLY A 405 -16.31 17.78 -10.46
N GLU A 406 -17.49 18.26 -10.09
CA GLU A 406 -17.89 19.66 -10.33
C GLU A 406 -17.09 20.69 -9.53
N ASP A 407 -16.52 20.25 -8.40
CA ASP A 407 -15.68 21.05 -7.51
C ASP A 407 -14.17 20.84 -7.76
N GLU A 408 -13.81 20.22 -8.90
CA GLU A 408 -12.41 19.94 -9.26
C GLU A 408 -11.85 21.03 -10.16
N ASP A 409 -10.96 21.86 -9.60
CA ASP A 409 -10.43 23.05 -10.29
C ASP A 409 -9.32 22.76 -11.31
N ASP A 410 -8.55 21.67 -11.11
CA ASP A 410 -7.36 21.34 -11.95
C ASP A 410 -7.62 20.18 -12.93
N THR A 411 -8.85 20.07 -13.46
CA THR A 411 -9.17 19.02 -14.42
C THR A 411 -8.96 19.45 -15.88
N MET A 412 -8.39 18.56 -16.68
CA MET A 412 -8.24 18.74 -18.13
C MET A 412 -9.57 18.50 -18.89
N CYS A 413 -10.54 17.77 -18.32
CA CYS A 413 -11.75 17.33 -19.01
C CYS A 413 -12.53 18.46 -19.69
N PRO A 414 -12.82 19.61 -19.05
CA PRO A 414 -13.55 20.71 -19.71
C PRO A 414 -12.81 21.28 -20.92
N ALA A 415 -11.48 21.28 -20.92
CA ALA A 415 -10.68 21.76 -22.06
C ALA A 415 -10.76 20.84 -23.29
N LEU A 416 -11.24 19.61 -23.13
CA LEU A 416 -11.43 18.63 -24.20
C LEU A 416 -12.85 18.69 -24.82
N ALA A 417 -13.74 19.57 -24.38
CA ALA A 417 -15.12 19.64 -24.86
C ALA A 417 -15.27 19.76 -26.38
N ALA A 418 -14.40 20.54 -27.01
CA ALA A 418 -14.44 20.76 -28.47
C ALA A 418 -13.78 19.61 -29.28
N SER A 419 -13.13 18.65 -28.63
CA SER A 419 -12.40 17.57 -29.32
C SER A 419 -13.25 16.36 -29.68
N GLY A 420 -14.50 16.28 -29.17
CA GLY A 420 -15.38 15.11 -29.33
C GLY A 420 -15.16 14.02 -28.27
N VAL A 421 -14.42 14.30 -27.21
CA VAL A 421 -14.27 13.43 -26.03
C VAL A 421 -15.60 13.42 -25.26
N GLU A 422 -16.05 12.23 -24.85
CA GLU A 422 -17.20 12.11 -23.96
C GLU A 422 -16.85 12.61 -22.56
N GLN A 423 -17.53 13.66 -22.12
CA GLN A 423 -17.34 14.26 -20.81
C GLN A 423 -18.40 13.80 -19.85
N ILE A 424 -17.99 13.39 -18.66
CA ILE A 424 -18.89 12.90 -17.62
C ILE A 424 -18.59 13.68 -16.34
N LYS A 425 -19.42 14.70 -16.11
CA LYS A 425 -19.38 15.50 -14.89
C LYS A 425 -20.14 14.79 -13.77
N THR A 426 -19.56 14.75 -12.58
CA THR A 426 -20.18 14.24 -11.35
C THR A 426 -20.29 15.36 -10.31
N THR A 427 -21.00 15.13 -9.23
CA THR A 427 -20.93 15.95 -8.02
C THR A 427 -19.65 15.68 -7.26
N GLY A 428 -19.23 16.59 -6.36
CA GLY A 428 -18.03 16.49 -5.55
C GLY A 428 -16.75 16.93 -6.26
N GLY A 429 -15.62 16.71 -5.60
CA GLY A 429 -14.28 17.06 -6.08
C GLY A 429 -13.55 15.88 -6.71
N HIS A 430 -12.24 15.78 -6.44
CA HIS A 430 -11.32 14.77 -7.01
C HIS A 430 -11.70 13.30 -6.71
N HIS A 431 -12.40 13.06 -5.59
CA HIS A 431 -12.96 11.75 -5.21
C HIS A 431 -14.43 11.57 -5.65
N PHE A 432 -14.90 12.43 -6.56
CA PHE A 432 -16.27 12.44 -7.06
C PHE A 432 -17.29 12.61 -5.91
N ASP A 433 -18.40 11.88 -5.94
CA ASP A 433 -19.41 11.90 -4.87
C ASP A 433 -19.26 10.72 -3.86
N GLY A 434 -18.19 9.93 -4.00
CA GLY A 434 -17.94 8.72 -3.20
C GLY A 434 -18.79 7.51 -3.62
N ASP A 435 -19.69 7.65 -4.60
CA ASP A 435 -20.49 6.55 -5.16
C ASP A 435 -19.72 5.85 -6.29
N TYR A 436 -18.70 5.06 -5.90
CA TYR A 436 -17.81 4.40 -6.84
C TYR A 436 -18.49 3.27 -7.63
N ASP A 437 -19.56 2.67 -7.09
CA ASP A 437 -20.37 1.68 -7.82
C ASP A 437 -21.06 2.31 -9.03
N LYS A 438 -21.67 3.48 -8.84
CA LYS A 438 -22.29 4.24 -9.91
C LYS A 438 -21.26 4.72 -10.94
N LEU A 439 -20.05 5.10 -10.49
CA LEU A 439 -18.95 5.48 -11.35
C LEU A 439 -18.51 4.29 -12.21
N ALA A 440 -18.28 3.12 -11.62
CA ALA A 440 -17.93 1.88 -12.30
C ALA A 440 -18.96 1.49 -13.35
N LYS A 441 -20.25 1.62 -13.04
CA LYS A 441 -21.33 1.36 -13.99
C LYS A 441 -21.27 2.29 -15.22
N ARG A 442 -21.01 3.57 -15.02
CA ARG A 442 -20.87 4.52 -16.16
C ARG A 442 -19.67 4.19 -17.03
N ILE A 443 -18.54 3.78 -16.41
CA ILE A 443 -17.37 3.31 -17.14
C ILE A 443 -17.71 2.08 -17.97
N LEU A 444 -18.37 1.09 -17.37
CA LEU A 444 -18.78 -0.16 -18.03
C LEU A 444 -19.74 0.08 -19.19
N ASP A 445 -20.74 0.95 -19.03
CA ASP A 445 -21.69 1.32 -20.09
C ASP A 445 -20.96 1.94 -21.29
N GLY A 446 -20.03 2.87 -21.02
CA GLY A 446 -19.20 3.47 -22.05
C GLY A 446 -18.25 2.49 -22.74
N LEU A 447 -17.69 1.56 -21.99
CA LEU A 447 -16.85 0.49 -22.48
C LEU A 447 -17.62 -0.44 -23.42
N ARG A 448 -18.79 -0.95 -22.99
CA ARG A 448 -19.64 -1.83 -23.80
C ARG A 448 -20.08 -1.16 -25.11
N LYS A 449 -20.44 0.11 -25.05
CA LYS A 449 -20.81 0.89 -26.24
C LYS A 449 -19.66 1.00 -27.26
N ARG A 450 -18.40 1.06 -26.82
CA ARG A 450 -17.20 1.21 -27.67
C ARG A 450 -16.63 -0.14 -28.12
N ALA A 451 -16.79 -1.17 -27.32
CA ALA A 451 -16.29 -2.50 -27.64
C ALA A 451 -17.14 -3.21 -28.70
N GLY A 452 -18.39 -2.81 -28.90
CA GLY A 452 -19.34 -3.35 -29.89
C GLY A 452 -20.16 -4.50 -29.32
#